data_30b6fc7544a26d548ec92b2d2ab4bed7
#
_entry.id   30b6fc7544a26d548ec92b2d2ab4bed7
#
_cell.length_a   1.000
_cell.length_b   1.000
_cell.length_c   1.000
_cell.angle_alpha   90.00
_cell.angle_beta   90.00
_cell.angle_gamma   90.00
#
_symmetry.space_group_name_H-M   'P 1'
#
loop_
_entity.id
_entity.type
_entity.pdbx_description
1 polymer ?
#
loop_
_entity_poly.entity_id
_entity_poly.type
_entity_poly.pdbx_seq_one_letter_code
_entity_poly.pdbx_strand_id
1 'polypeptide(L)'
;MAFEFILGSDINGVFSRLVKAVKGIESFVEENGKSFMLDDRLGYIHSCPTNLGTGMRASFYICLPGWAKHGFNELQNRCAELSLQCRELTNEESGSDLENVFDISNRNRLGFSEVEIIQNIIEGINNIYREDLELQTKYEENDE
;
A
#
# COMPACT_ATOMS: atom_id res chain seq x y z
N MET A 1 -6.66 8.66 14.01
CA MET A 1 -5.22 8.95 14.12
C MET A 1 -4.55 8.26 12.96
N ALA A 2 -3.69 8.93 12.21
CA ALA A 2 -2.94 8.35 11.10
C ALA A 2 -1.46 8.42 11.43
N PHE A 3 -0.72 7.35 11.10
CA PHE A 3 0.74 7.31 11.17
C PHE A 3 1.29 7.09 9.78
N GLU A 4 2.29 7.86 9.43
CA GLU A 4 3.04 7.69 8.20
C GLU A 4 4.48 7.30 8.54
N PHE A 5 4.94 6.21 7.96
CA PHE A 5 6.31 5.73 8.11
C PHE A 5 6.89 5.54 6.72
N ILE A 6 7.64 6.52 6.26
CA ILE A 6 8.33 6.47 4.97
C ILE A 6 9.77 6.01 5.22
N LEU A 7 10.15 4.83 4.73
CA LEU A 7 11.57 4.45 4.75
C LEU A 7 11.88 3.29 3.79
N GLY A 8 12.40 3.60 2.63
CA GLY A 8 13.18 2.71 1.77
C GLY A 8 12.60 1.31 1.56
N SER A 9 13.46 0.35 1.33
CA SER A 9 13.09 -1.06 1.07
C SER A 9 13.02 -1.95 2.33
N ASP A 10 13.26 -1.40 3.54
CA ASP A 10 13.22 -2.18 4.79
C ASP A 10 11.80 -2.32 5.34
N ILE A 11 11.00 -3.17 4.71
CA ILE A 11 9.61 -3.46 5.10
C ILE A 11 9.52 -3.96 6.55
N ASN A 12 10.44 -4.83 6.96
CA ASN A 12 10.44 -5.40 8.32
C ASN A 12 10.68 -4.31 9.37
N GLY A 13 11.61 -3.40 9.12
CA GLY A 13 11.88 -2.28 10.01
C GLY A 13 10.71 -1.31 10.09
N VAL A 14 10.06 -0.99 8.97
CA VAL A 14 8.87 -0.14 8.93
C VAL A 14 7.73 -0.78 9.72
N PHE A 15 7.41 -2.04 9.44
CA PHE A 15 6.34 -2.76 10.12
C PHE A 15 6.60 -2.91 11.63
N SER A 16 7.84 -3.21 12.03
CA SER A 16 8.22 -3.29 13.44
C SER A 16 8.04 -1.96 14.19
N ARG A 17 8.35 -0.83 13.54
CA ARG A 17 8.12 0.51 14.13
C ARG A 17 6.63 0.80 14.27
N LEU A 18 5.83 0.46 13.24
CA LEU A 18 4.37 0.61 13.31
C LEU A 18 3.79 -0.18 14.48
N VAL A 19 4.14 -1.45 14.61
CA VAL A 19 3.67 -2.31 15.72
C VAL A 19 4.04 -1.74 17.08
N LYS A 20 5.28 -1.26 17.25
CA LYS A 20 5.74 -0.62 18.49
C LYS A 20 4.93 0.65 18.82
N ALA A 21 4.68 1.48 17.81
CA ALA A 21 3.91 2.71 18.00
C ALA A 21 2.45 2.40 18.40
N VAL A 22 1.80 1.48 17.70
CA VAL A 22 0.41 1.07 18.00
C VAL A 22 0.30 0.50 19.41
N LYS A 23 1.19 -0.44 19.79
CA LYS A 23 1.22 -1.02 21.15
C LYS A 23 1.46 0.03 22.22
N GLY A 24 2.35 0.99 21.98
CA GLY A 24 2.60 2.07 22.94
C GLY A 24 1.36 2.94 23.17
N ILE A 25 0.60 3.22 22.12
CA ILE A 25 -0.65 3.98 22.22
C ILE A 25 -1.74 3.15 22.90
N GLU A 26 -1.87 1.87 22.55
CA GLU A 26 -2.81 0.95 23.17
C GLU A 26 -2.60 0.90 24.69
N SER A 27 -1.36 0.67 25.14
CA SER A 27 -1.01 0.69 26.56
C SER A 27 -1.37 2.02 27.23
N PHE A 28 -1.06 3.15 26.60
CA PHE A 28 -1.42 4.47 27.14
C PHE A 28 -2.93 4.66 27.26
N VAL A 29 -3.70 4.19 26.29
CA VAL A 29 -5.17 4.27 26.31
C VAL A 29 -5.74 3.41 27.44
N GLU A 30 -5.21 2.19 27.62
CA GLU A 30 -5.60 1.25 28.67
C GLU A 30 -5.27 1.79 30.08
N GLU A 31 -4.10 2.38 30.29
CA GLU A 31 -3.71 3.03 31.55
C GLU A 31 -4.67 4.15 31.95
N ASN A 32 -5.33 4.78 30.97
CA ASN A 32 -6.36 5.80 31.19
C ASN A 32 -7.79 5.23 31.27
N GLY A 33 -7.93 3.90 31.45
CA GLY A 33 -9.23 3.23 31.62
C GLY A 33 -10.10 3.21 30.36
N LYS A 34 -9.47 3.28 29.20
CA LYS A 34 -10.14 3.23 27.87
C LYS A 34 -9.57 2.08 27.06
N SER A 35 -10.23 1.74 25.97
CA SER A 35 -9.74 0.75 25.00
C SER A 35 -10.07 1.18 23.57
N PHE A 36 -9.37 0.63 22.61
CA PHE A 36 -9.81 0.73 21.24
C PHE A 36 -11.13 -0.04 21.04
N MET A 37 -12.01 0.53 20.22
CA MET A 37 -13.24 -0.17 19.86
C MET A 37 -12.90 -1.30 18.89
N LEU A 38 -12.99 -2.54 19.36
CA LEU A 38 -12.73 -3.74 18.61
C LEU A 38 -13.98 -4.63 18.62
N ASP A 39 -14.37 -5.14 17.45
CA ASP A 39 -15.42 -6.13 17.25
C ASP A 39 -14.81 -7.42 16.70
N ASP A 40 -15.25 -8.58 17.18
CA ASP A 40 -14.69 -9.88 16.79
C ASP A 40 -14.82 -10.21 15.30
N ARG A 41 -15.80 -9.62 14.61
CA ARG A 41 -16.03 -9.84 13.17
C ARG A 41 -15.60 -8.69 12.28
N LEU A 42 -15.67 -7.46 12.81
CA LEU A 42 -15.39 -6.25 12.04
C LEU A 42 -13.99 -5.68 12.27
N GLY A 43 -13.25 -6.23 13.25
CA GLY A 43 -11.96 -5.69 13.65
C GLY A 43 -12.09 -4.32 14.34
N TYR A 44 -11.12 -3.46 14.15
CA TYR A 44 -11.16 -2.12 14.71
C TYR A 44 -12.28 -1.28 14.10
N ILE A 45 -13.07 -0.64 14.97
CA ILE A 45 -14.17 0.24 14.56
C ILE A 45 -13.63 1.66 14.39
N HIS A 46 -13.82 2.19 13.20
CA HIS A 46 -13.37 3.52 12.80
C HIS A 46 -14.55 4.43 12.47
N SER A 47 -14.34 5.75 12.53
CA SER A 47 -15.32 6.75 12.09
C SER A 47 -15.62 6.68 10.58
N CYS A 48 -14.68 6.15 9.79
CA CYS A 48 -14.86 5.91 8.36
C CYS A 48 -15.02 4.41 8.09
N PRO A 49 -16.12 3.95 7.45
CA PRO A 49 -16.36 2.54 7.17
C PRO A 49 -15.28 1.87 6.32
N THR A 50 -14.60 2.65 5.47
CA THR A 50 -13.52 2.14 4.61
C THR A 50 -12.28 1.68 5.39
N ASN A 51 -12.18 2.02 6.68
CA ASN A 51 -11.08 1.65 7.56
C ASN A 51 -11.40 0.49 8.50
N LEU A 52 -12.62 -0.08 8.43
CA LEU A 52 -12.98 -1.27 9.23
C LEU A 52 -12.01 -2.42 9.00
N GLY A 53 -11.74 -3.20 10.03
CA GLY A 53 -10.77 -4.28 10.06
C GLY A 53 -9.47 -3.83 10.70
N THR A 54 -8.35 -3.95 10.02
CA THR A 54 -7.03 -3.56 10.54
C THR A 54 -6.84 -2.04 10.62
N GLY A 55 -7.63 -1.25 9.88
CA GLY A 55 -7.40 0.19 9.71
C GLY A 55 -6.10 0.53 8.99
N MET A 56 -5.31 -0.48 8.60
CA MET A 56 -4.00 -0.30 8.01
C MET A 56 -4.08 -0.05 6.51
N ARG A 57 -3.40 0.99 6.06
CA ARG A 57 -3.04 1.18 4.66
C ARG A 57 -1.52 1.12 4.56
N ALA A 58 -1.02 0.15 3.84
CA ALA A 58 0.38 0.08 3.44
C ALA A 58 0.49 0.45 1.96
N SER A 59 1.45 1.30 1.61
CA SER A 59 1.68 1.69 0.23
C SER A 59 3.16 1.70 -0.11
N PHE A 60 3.43 1.50 -1.40
CA PHE A 60 4.76 1.46 -1.98
C PHE A 60 4.81 2.38 -3.18
N TYR A 61 5.83 3.22 -3.23
CA TYR A 61 6.14 4.06 -4.38
C TYR A 61 7.07 3.30 -5.31
N ILE A 62 6.62 3.03 -6.52
CA ILE A 62 7.33 2.15 -7.46
C ILE A 62 7.40 2.82 -8.82
N CYS A 63 8.59 2.83 -9.40
CA CYS A 63 8.82 3.30 -10.76
C CYS A 63 8.48 2.18 -11.74
N LEU A 64 7.53 2.43 -12.64
CA LEU A 64 6.98 1.48 -13.61
C LEU A 64 6.90 2.11 -15.00
N PRO A 65 8.04 2.32 -15.68
CA PRO A 65 8.06 3.03 -16.97
C PRO A 65 7.36 2.28 -18.11
N GLY A 66 7.32 0.93 -18.06
CA GLY A 66 6.58 0.10 -19.02
C GLY A 66 5.07 0.33 -18.89
N TRP A 67 4.54 0.30 -17.67
CA TRP A 67 3.14 0.60 -17.41
C TRP A 67 2.76 2.05 -17.67
N ALA A 68 3.67 3.00 -17.42
CA ALA A 68 3.45 4.40 -17.74
C ALA A 68 3.22 4.62 -19.23
N LYS A 69 3.99 3.91 -20.10
CA LYS A 69 3.78 3.92 -21.56
C LYS A 69 2.53 3.13 -21.98
N HIS A 70 2.22 2.03 -21.28
CA HIS A 70 1.09 1.17 -21.62
C HIS A 70 -0.26 1.83 -21.32
N GLY A 71 -0.38 2.54 -20.22
CA GLY A 71 -1.55 3.32 -19.83
C GLY A 71 -1.95 3.12 -18.38
N PHE A 72 -2.29 4.21 -17.71
CA PHE A 72 -2.65 4.21 -16.28
C PHE A 72 -3.92 3.42 -15.98
N ASN A 73 -4.92 3.49 -16.87
CA ASN A 73 -6.18 2.76 -16.68
C ASN A 73 -5.98 1.24 -16.65
N GLU A 74 -5.11 0.72 -17.51
CA GLU A 74 -4.75 -0.69 -17.58
C GLU A 74 -4.02 -1.12 -16.32
N LEU A 75 -3.08 -0.30 -15.83
CA LEU A 75 -2.41 -0.53 -14.54
C LEU A 75 -3.42 -0.55 -13.38
N GLN A 76 -4.38 0.39 -13.35
CA GLN A 76 -5.43 0.38 -12.34
C GLN A 76 -6.29 -0.89 -12.37
N ASN A 77 -6.68 -1.34 -13.56
CA ASN A 77 -7.43 -2.59 -13.73
C ASN A 77 -6.62 -3.79 -13.24
N ARG A 78 -5.34 -3.84 -13.61
CA ARG A 78 -4.43 -4.90 -13.15
C ARG A 78 -4.24 -4.91 -11.64
N CYS A 79 -4.07 -3.75 -11.03
CA CYS A 79 -4.03 -3.62 -9.57
C CYS A 79 -5.33 -4.11 -8.91
N ALA A 80 -6.48 -3.76 -9.50
CA ALA A 80 -7.77 -4.18 -8.97
C ALA A 80 -7.97 -5.71 -8.98
N GLU A 81 -7.50 -6.40 -10.03
CA GLU A 81 -7.47 -7.87 -10.12
C GLU A 81 -6.64 -8.50 -8.99
N LEU A 82 -5.56 -7.85 -8.60
CA LEU A 82 -4.67 -8.28 -7.51
C LEU A 82 -5.12 -7.79 -6.11
N SER A 83 -6.35 -7.23 -6.01
CA SER A 83 -6.86 -6.62 -4.78
C SER A 83 -6.02 -5.45 -4.25
N LEU A 84 -5.32 -4.78 -5.14
CA LEU A 84 -4.53 -3.57 -4.90
C LEU A 84 -5.25 -2.34 -5.43
N GLN A 85 -4.75 -1.18 -5.03
CA GLN A 85 -5.17 0.14 -5.53
C GLN A 85 -3.93 0.88 -6.00
N CYS A 86 -4.01 1.49 -7.20
CA CYS A 86 -2.95 2.30 -7.77
C CYS A 86 -3.40 3.76 -7.87
N ARG A 87 -2.48 4.68 -7.61
CA ARG A 87 -2.64 6.13 -7.80
C ARG A 87 -1.41 6.71 -8.48
N GLU A 88 -1.62 7.67 -9.35
CA GLU A 88 -0.53 8.51 -9.83
C GLU A 88 -0.10 9.46 -8.71
N LEU A 89 1.22 9.66 -8.58
CA LEU A 89 1.73 10.69 -7.70
C LEU A 89 1.65 12.04 -8.41
N THR A 90 1.06 13.02 -7.75
CA THR A 90 1.08 14.40 -8.25
C THR A 90 2.46 15.02 -8.00
N ASN A 91 2.86 15.99 -8.83
CA ASN A 91 4.15 16.68 -8.69
C ASN A 91 4.34 17.36 -7.32
N GLU A 92 3.26 17.66 -6.61
CA GLU A 92 3.28 18.23 -5.25
C GLU A 92 3.64 17.17 -4.18
N GLU A 93 3.28 15.91 -4.40
CA GLU A 93 3.52 14.80 -3.45
C GLU A 93 4.89 14.13 -3.68
N SER A 94 5.41 14.16 -4.92
CA SER A 94 6.63 13.43 -5.28
C SER A 94 7.91 14.25 -5.20
N GLY A 95 7.82 15.60 -5.14
CA GLY A 95 9.00 16.42 -5.37
C GLY A 95 9.52 16.23 -6.81
N SER A 96 9.78 17.25 -7.50
CA SER A 96 9.85 17.49 -8.95
C SER A 96 10.59 16.51 -9.89
N ASP A 97 11.08 15.35 -9.46
CA ASP A 97 11.96 14.49 -10.29
C ASP A 97 11.54 13.01 -10.40
N LEU A 98 10.36 12.60 -9.92
CA LEU A 98 9.94 11.21 -9.98
C LEU A 98 8.92 10.98 -11.10
N GLU A 99 9.41 10.84 -12.33
CA GLU A 99 8.60 10.41 -13.47
C GLU A 99 8.27 8.90 -13.36
N ASN A 100 7.08 8.53 -13.80
CA ASN A 100 6.62 7.12 -13.87
C ASN A 100 6.55 6.39 -12.52
N VAL A 101 6.38 7.14 -11.41
CA VAL A 101 6.22 6.55 -10.07
C VAL A 101 4.75 6.51 -9.68
N PHE A 102 4.33 5.35 -9.18
CA PHE A 102 2.96 5.07 -8.77
C PHE A 102 2.91 4.67 -7.30
N ASP A 103 1.86 5.13 -6.59
CA ASP A 103 1.52 4.69 -5.23
C ASP A 103 0.61 3.45 -5.31
N ILE A 104 1.16 2.27 -5.01
CA ILE A 104 0.44 1.00 -4.97
C ILE A 104 0.18 0.61 -3.51
N SER A 105 -1.08 0.35 -3.16
CA SER A 105 -1.50 0.06 -1.80
C SER A 105 -2.57 -1.04 -1.73
N ASN A 106 -2.80 -1.57 -0.51
CA ASN A 106 -3.89 -2.50 -0.30
C ASN A 106 -5.26 -1.82 -0.50
N ARG A 107 -6.16 -2.53 -1.15
CA ARG A 107 -7.57 -2.12 -1.32
C ARG A 107 -8.41 -2.48 -0.08
N ASN A 108 -8.22 -3.66 0.45
CA ASN A 108 -9.01 -4.23 1.53
C ASN A 108 -8.29 -4.11 2.88
N ARG A 109 -9.08 -3.93 3.96
CA ARG A 109 -8.63 -3.89 5.35
C ARG A 109 -9.42 -4.85 6.24
N LEU A 110 -10.64 -5.18 5.83
CA LEU A 110 -11.54 -6.09 6.53
C LEU A 110 -11.35 -7.52 6.02
N GLY A 111 -11.28 -8.47 6.93
CA GLY A 111 -11.14 -9.89 6.62
C GLY A 111 -9.70 -10.37 6.41
N PHE A 112 -8.72 -9.51 6.69
CA PHE A 112 -7.29 -9.82 6.59
C PHE A 112 -6.57 -9.38 7.86
N SER A 113 -5.50 -10.06 8.23
CA SER A 113 -4.53 -9.58 9.20
C SER A 113 -3.55 -8.59 8.54
N GLU A 114 -2.84 -7.81 9.36
CA GLU A 114 -1.82 -6.88 8.89
C GLU A 114 -0.70 -7.58 8.12
N VAL A 115 -0.34 -8.80 8.54
CA VAL A 115 0.69 -9.61 7.87
C VAL A 115 0.21 -10.07 6.50
N GLU A 116 -1.03 -10.57 6.38
CA GLU A 116 -1.62 -10.96 5.10
C GLU A 116 -1.72 -9.78 4.13
N ILE A 117 -2.07 -8.60 4.64
CA ILE A 117 -2.09 -7.38 3.82
C ILE A 117 -0.70 -7.10 3.23
N ILE A 118 0.35 -7.14 4.04
CA ILE A 118 1.73 -6.89 3.58
C ILE A 118 2.16 -7.97 2.57
N GLN A 119 1.88 -9.24 2.84
CA GLN A 119 2.22 -10.33 1.92
C GLN A 119 1.51 -10.17 0.57
N ASN A 120 0.22 -9.90 0.58
CA ASN A 120 -0.56 -9.67 -0.65
C ASN A 120 -0.02 -8.49 -1.48
N ILE A 121 0.41 -7.41 -0.82
CA ILE A 121 1.00 -6.27 -1.52
C ILE A 121 2.33 -6.67 -2.15
N ILE A 122 3.21 -7.36 -1.42
CA ILE A 122 4.52 -7.80 -1.93
C ILE A 122 4.35 -8.72 -3.15
N GLU A 123 3.44 -9.70 -3.07
CA GLU A 123 3.16 -10.62 -4.17
C GLU A 123 2.59 -9.87 -5.38
N GLY A 124 1.62 -8.99 -5.17
CA GLY A 124 1.01 -8.19 -6.22
C GLY A 124 2.02 -7.26 -6.91
N ILE A 125 2.87 -6.59 -6.14
CA ILE A 125 3.93 -5.73 -6.66
C ILE A 125 4.94 -6.52 -7.50
N ASN A 126 5.36 -7.70 -7.03
CA ASN A 126 6.26 -8.56 -7.78
C ASN A 126 5.68 -8.97 -9.14
N ASN A 127 4.37 -9.23 -9.21
CA ASN A 127 3.69 -9.54 -10.48
C ASN A 127 3.68 -8.32 -11.40
N ILE A 128 3.25 -7.16 -10.90
CA ILE A 128 3.21 -5.90 -11.65
C ILE A 128 4.60 -5.51 -12.17
N TYR A 129 5.64 -5.67 -11.35
CA TYR A 129 7.00 -5.35 -11.74
C TYR A 129 7.55 -6.27 -12.84
N ARG A 130 7.24 -7.57 -12.81
CA ARG A 130 7.60 -8.50 -13.90
C ARG A 130 6.92 -8.11 -15.20
N GLU A 131 5.62 -7.81 -15.15
CA GLU A 131 4.86 -7.34 -16.30
C GLU A 131 5.41 -6.01 -16.83
N ASP A 132 5.87 -5.11 -15.96
CA ASP A 132 6.52 -3.86 -16.35
C ASP A 132 7.79 -4.09 -17.18
N LEU A 133 8.63 -5.04 -16.78
CA LEU A 133 9.84 -5.41 -17.53
C LEU A 133 9.51 -5.99 -18.91
N GLU A 134 8.47 -6.83 -19.01
CA GLU A 134 8.00 -7.37 -20.29
C GLU A 134 7.48 -6.24 -21.20
N LEU A 135 6.75 -5.28 -20.65
CA LEU A 135 6.27 -4.12 -21.40
C LEU A 135 7.42 -3.23 -21.88
N GLN A 136 8.43 -2.99 -21.05
CA GLN A 136 9.62 -2.22 -21.45
C GLN A 136 10.31 -2.87 -22.64
N THR A 137 10.60 -4.18 -22.58
CA THR A 137 11.23 -4.92 -23.68
C THR A 137 10.41 -4.83 -24.97
N LYS A 138 9.09 -5.00 -24.88
CA LYS A 138 8.18 -4.91 -26.02
C LYS A 138 8.16 -3.54 -26.69
N TYR A 139 8.28 -2.46 -25.90
CA TYR A 139 8.31 -1.09 -26.44
C TYR A 139 9.67 -0.74 -27.03
N GLU A 140 10.78 -1.27 -26.51
CA GLU A 140 12.11 -1.13 -27.07
C GLU A 140 12.22 -1.80 -28.44
N GLU A 141 11.67 -3.02 -28.59
CA GLU A 141 11.65 -3.75 -29.87
C GLU A 141 10.79 -3.08 -30.97
N ASN A 142 9.79 -2.28 -30.60
CA ASN A 142 8.93 -1.58 -31.56
C ASN A 142 9.47 -0.19 -31.97
N ASP A 143 10.44 0.34 -31.25
CA ASP A 143 11.06 1.64 -31.52
C ASP A 143 12.32 1.50 -32.43
N GLU A 144 12.77 0.25 -32.78
CA GLU A 144 13.80 -0.07 -33.78
C GLU A 144 13.19 -0.37 -35.18
#